data_528f56ead43bce6ad0a82ce1bd5f5005
#
_entry.id   528f56ead43bce6ad0a82ce1bd5f5005
#
_cell.length_a   1.000
_cell.length_b   1.000
_cell.length_c   1.000
_cell.angle_alpha   90.00
_cell.angle_beta   90.00
_cell.angle_gamma   90.00
#
_symmetry.space_group_name_H-M   'P 1'
#
loop_
_entity.id
_entity.type
_entity.pdbx_description
1 polymer ?
#
loop_
_entity_poly.entity_id
_entity_poly.type
_entity_poly.pdbx_seq_one_letter_code
_entity_poly.pdbx_strand_id
1 'polypeptide(L)'
;AVLMVILEKVDSIEKTKYFVRSKNLNLSLPSVIKLKSYIYIKSKHIPLTRKNIIKRDNFTCQYCGKYTKNITIDHIIPKDKQGKDTWANLVSACNICNLKKGNKFLHQTKMKLLKKPNKPSYIYHLQKYVTRENQSWKPYLFMDKN
;
A
#
# COMPACT_ATOMS: atom_id res chain seq x y z
N ALA A 1 -7.59 -10.25 -16.90
CA ALA A 1 -9.02 -10.00 -16.72
C ALA A 1 -9.80 -10.22 -18.04
N VAL A 2 -9.44 -9.53 -19.15
CA VAL A 2 -10.14 -9.60 -20.44
C VAL A 2 -10.27 -11.04 -20.95
N LEU A 3 -9.19 -11.79 -21.04
CA LEU A 3 -9.21 -13.19 -21.46
C LEU A 3 -10.14 -14.06 -20.59
N MET A 4 -10.20 -13.80 -19.28
CA MET A 4 -11.07 -14.56 -18.38
C MET A 4 -12.55 -14.25 -18.62
N VAL A 5 -12.90 -13.02 -19.03
CA VAL A 5 -14.26 -12.64 -19.43
C VAL A 5 -14.63 -13.33 -20.74
N ILE A 6 -13.75 -13.30 -21.74
CA ILE A 6 -13.97 -13.96 -23.03
C ILE A 6 -14.14 -15.48 -22.86
N LEU A 7 -13.39 -16.10 -21.96
CA LEU A 7 -13.49 -17.53 -21.63
C LEU A 7 -14.63 -17.84 -20.64
N GLU A 8 -15.49 -16.87 -20.33
CA GLU A 8 -16.63 -17.01 -19.41
C GLU A 8 -16.30 -17.57 -18.02
N LYS A 9 -15.04 -17.44 -17.59
CA LYS A 9 -14.55 -17.89 -16.26
C LYS A 9 -14.87 -16.91 -15.14
N VAL A 10 -15.31 -15.70 -15.49
CA VAL A 10 -15.62 -14.61 -14.54
C VAL A 10 -16.84 -13.84 -15.01
N ASP A 11 -17.54 -13.21 -14.07
CA ASP A 11 -18.55 -12.20 -14.32
C ASP A 11 -17.91 -10.81 -14.17
N SER A 12 -18.21 -9.91 -15.13
CA SER A 12 -17.81 -8.51 -15.02
C SER A 12 -18.81 -7.77 -14.14
N ILE A 13 -18.40 -7.36 -12.95
CA ILE A 13 -19.27 -6.65 -12.01
C ILE A 13 -19.23 -5.15 -12.31
N GLU A 14 -18.02 -4.59 -12.45
CA GLU A 14 -17.83 -3.18 -12.79
C GLU A 14 -17.04 -3.06 -14.10
N LYS A 15 -17.43 -2.10 -14.92
CA LYS A 15 -16.81 -1.83 -16.22
C LYS A 15 -16.15 -0.46 -16.22
N THR A 16 -15.06 -0.32 -16.96
CA THR A 16 -14.43 0.98 -17.23
C THR A 16 -15.06 1.63 -18.46
N LYS A 17 -14.72 2.89 -18.72
CA LYS A 17 -15.06 3.59 -19.96
C LYS A 17 -14.18 3.16 -21.17
N TYR A 18 -13.17 2.34 -20.93
CA TYR A 18 -12.26 1.87 -21.98
C TYR A 18 -12.74 0.57 -22.61
N PHE A 19 -12.47 0.40 -23.90
CA PHE A 19 -12.88 -0.75 -24.68
C PHE A 19 -11.68 -1.41 -25.34
N VAL A 20 -11.75 -2.73 -25.45
CA VAL A 20 -10.90 -3.51 -26.36
C VAL A 20 -11.75 -3.82 -27.59
N ARG A 21 -11.22 -3.49 -28.76
CA ARG A 21 -11.89 -3.70 -30.05
C ARG A 21 -11.04 -4.58 -30.96
N SER A 22 -11.69 -5.51 -31.63
CA SER A 22 -11.12 -6.25 -32.76
C SER A 22 -12.19 -6.37 -33.84
N LYS A 23 -11.89 -7.02 -34.95
CA LYS A 23 -12.82 -7.16 -36.08
C LYS A 23 -14.23 -7.67 -35.65
N ASN A 24 -14.28 -8.60 -34.69
CA ASN A 24 -15.53 -9.26 -34.25
C ASN A 24 -15.80 -9.09 -32.73
N LEU A 25 -15.05 -8.24 -32.04
CA LEU A 25 -15.17 -8.08 -30.58
C LEU A 25 -15.14 -6.60 -30.20
N ASN A 26 -16.14 -6.17 -29.44
CA ASN A 26 -16.14 -4.88 -28.77
C ASN A 26 -16.48 -5.12 -27.29
N LEU A 27 -15.46 -5.16 -26.44
CA LEU A 27 -15.58 -5.50 -25.03
C LEU A 27 -15.15 -4.32 -24.15
N SER A 28 -16.02 -3.88 -23.25
CA SER A 28 -15.66 -2.93 -22.21
C SER A 28 -14.69 -3.59 -21.22
N LEU A 29 -13.60 -2.90 -20.91
CA LEU A 29 -12.61 -3.41 -19.93
C LEU A 29 -13.25 -3.52 -18.55
N PRO A 30 -13.20 -4.71 -17.91
CA PRO A 30 -13.72 -4.87 -16.57
C PRO A 30 -12.80 -4.16 -15.55
N SER A 31 -13.39 -3.42 -14.63
CA SER A 31 -12.72 -2.83 -13.46
C SER A 31 -12.74 -3.79 -12.28
N VAL A 32 -13.87 -4.46 -12.08
CA VAL A 32 -14.06 -5.47 -11.04
C VAL A 32 -14.65 -6.72 -11.67
N ILE A 33 -14.08 -7.87 -11.36
CA ILE A 33 -14.55 -9.17 -11.82
C ILE A 33 -14.82 -10.10 -10.62
N LYS A 34 -15.85 -10.94 -10.75
CA LYS A 34 -16.16 -12.02 -9.83
C LYS A 34 -15.79 -13.35 -10.47
N LEU A 35 -15.00 -14.16 -9.80
CA LEU A 35 -14.67 -15.51 -10.24
C LEU A 35 -15.90 -16.41 -10.08
N LYS A 36 -16.22 -17.22 -11.11
CA LYS A 36 -17.32 -18.21 -11.05
C LYS A 36 -16.95 -19.43 -10.18
N SER A 37 -15.66 -19.70 -10.02
CA SER A 37 -15.16 -20.76 -9.16
C SER A 37 -14.20 -20.22 -8.11
N TYR A 38 -14.15 -20.89 -6.94
CA TYR A 38 -13.21 -20.52 -5.89
C TYR A 38 -11.78 -20.81 -6.34
N ILE A 39 -10.91 -19.80 -6.23
CA ILE A 39 -9.47 -19.97 -6.44
C ILE A 39 -8.76 -19.66 -5.12
N TYR A 40 -8.02 -20.64 -4.61
CA TYR A 40 -7.16 -20.40 -3.46
C TYR A 40 -6.00 -19.49 -3.86
N ILE A 41 -6.02 -18.27 -3.35
CA ILE A 41 -4.91 -17.34 -3.52
C ILE A 41 -4.04 -17.43 -2.27
N LYS A 42 -2.84 -18.01 -2.41
CA LYS A 42 -1.85 -17.98 -1.34
C LYS A 42 -1.66 -16.53 -0.88
N SER A 43 -1.74 -16.31 0.43
CA SER A 43 -1.59 -14.96 1.02
C SER A 43 -0.42 -14.21 0.38
N LYS A 44 -0.71 -13.11 -0.29
CA LYS A 44 0.33 -12.28 -0.91
C LYS A 44 1.03 -11.50 0.19
N HIS A 45 2.31 -11.77 0.36
CA HIS A 45 3.14 -10.98 1.26
C HIS A 45 3.46 -9.63 0.62
N ILE A 46 3.22 -8.55 1.35
CA ILE A 46 3.66 -7.22 0.94
C ILE A 46 5.18 -7.17 1.17
N PRO A 47 5.99 -6.97 0.12
CA PRO A 47 7.44 -6.89 0.28
C PRO A 47 7.83 -5.64 1.08
N LEU A 48 8.82 -5.78 1.94
CA LEU A 48 9.40 -4.68 2.71
C LEU A 48 10.28 -3.85 1.78
N THR A 49 9.69 -2.81 1.20
CA THR A 49 10.39 -1.86 0.31
C THR A 49 10.23 -0.44 0.81
N ARG A 50 11.18 0.44 0.48
CA ARG A 50 11.08 1.88 0.74
C ARG A 50 9.72 2.44 0.31
N LYS A 51 9.27 2.12 -0.91
CA LYS A 51 7.99 2.58 -1.46
C LYS A 51 6.80 2.15 -0.60
N ASN A 52 6.79 0.91 -0.13
CA ASN A 52 5.69 0.37 0.67
C ASN A 52 5.69 0.92 2.10
N ILE A 53 6.86 1.18 2.69
CA ILE A 53 6.97 1.87 4.01
C ILE A 53 6.42 3.29 3.90
N ILE A 54 6.85 4.05 2.88
CA ILE A 54 6.38 5.42 2.65
C ILE A 54 4.87 5.46 2.42
N LYS A 55 4.33 4.52 1.61
CA LYS A 55 2.87 4.40 1.42
C LYS A 55 2.14 4.04 2.72
N ARG A 56 2.66 3.12 3.54
CA ARG A 56 2.09 2.79 4.85
C ARG A 56 1.95 4.03 5.72
N ASP A 57 2.98 4.87 5.74
CA ASP A 57 3.08 6.06 6.58
C ASP A 57 2.49 7.32 5.93
N ASN A 58 1.83 7.19 4.74
CA ASN A 58 1.19 8.29 4.01
C ASN A 58 2.13 9.48 3.74
N PHE A 59 3.39 9.24 3.38
CA PHE A 59 4.39 10.29 3.16
C PHE A 59 4.57 11.23 4.36
N THR A 60 4.29 10.74 5.58
CA THR A 60 4.30 11.50 6.82
C THR A 60 5.43 11.05 7.71
N CYS A 61 6.23 11.98 8.17
CA CYS A 61 7.28 11.72 9.15
C CYS A 61 6.69 11.16 10.45
N GLN A 62 7.10 9.97 10.87
CA GLN A 62 6.55 9.31 12.05
C GLN A 62 7.06 9.90 13.38
N TYR A 63 7.94 10.90 13.32
CA TYR A 63 8.43 11.62 14.50
C TYR A 63 7.77 12.97 14.71
N CYS A 64 7.62 13.79 13.65
CA CYS A 64 7.07 15.16 13.78
C CYS A 64 5.72 15.36 13.08
N GLY A 65 5.19 14.38 12.36
CA GLY A 65 3.91 14.50 11.66
C GLY A 65 3.95 15.29 10.35
N LYS A 66 5.11 15.83 9.94
CA LYS A 66 5.21 16.61 8.71
C LYS A 66 5.02 15.74 7.48
N TYR A 67 4.07 16.09 6.62
CA TYR A 67 3.92 15.53 5.27
C TYR A 67 5.03 16.08 4.36
N THR A 68 5.71 15.21 3.62
CA THR A 68 6.71 15.62 2.63
C THR A 68 6.94 14.53 1.59
N LYS A 69 7.15 14.94 0.33
CA LYS A 69 7.58 14.04 -0.74
C LYS A 69 9.04 13.61 -0.59
N ASN A 70 9.87 14.47 0.02
CA ASN A 70 11.28 14.19 0.35
C ASN A 70 11.37 13.48 1.70
N ILE A 71 10.95 12.22 1.72
CA ILE A 71 10.95 11.41 2.92
C ILE A 71 12.02 10.32 2.84
N THR A 72 12.68 10.09 3.96
CA THR A 72 13.68 9.03 4.13
C THR A 72 13.10 7.86 4.93
N ILE A 73 13.80 6.75 4.97
CA ILE A 73 13.49 5.63 5.87
C ILE A 73 14.53 5.66 6.98
N ASP A 74 14.03 5.56 8.20
CA ASP A 74 14.86 5.48 9.40
C ASP A 74 14.63 4.16 10.14
N HIS A 75 15.67 3.69 10.80
CA HIS A 75 15.62 2.55 11.71
C HIS A 75 15.36 3.03 13.13
N ILE A 76 14.25 2.59 13.74
CA ILE A 76 13.93 2.92 15.14
C ILE A 76 15.07 2.45 16.06
N ILE A 77 15.46 1.19 15.91
CA ILE A 77 16.68 0.63 16.49
C ILE A 77 17.75 0.71 15.40
N PRO A 78 18.83 1.47 15.59
CA PRO A 78 19.88 1.64 14.58
C PRO A 78 20.52 0.32 14.15
N LYS A 79 21.00 0.24 12.91
CA LYS A 79 21.66 -0.98 12.38
C LYS A 79 22.87 -1.39 13.19
N ASP A 80 23.72 -0.45 13.58
CA ASP A 80 24.92 -0.72 14.41
C ASP A 80 24.56 -1.22 15.82
N LYS A 81 23.31 -1.09 16.22
CA LYS A 81 22.75 -1.61 17.47
C LYS A 81 21.85 -2.81 17.25
N GLN A 82 22.17 -3.60 16.22
CA GLN A 82 21.45 -4.83 15.82
C GLN A 82 20.01 -4.61 15.34
N GLY A 83 19.66 -3.39 14.90
CA GLY A 83 18.36 -3.09 14.29
C GLY A 83 18.19 -3.81 12.97
N LYS A 84 17.14 -4.64 12.87
CA LYS A 84 16.83 -5.45 11.67
C LYS A 84 15.94 -4.68 10.71
N ASP A 85 16.04 -5.02 9.42
CA ASP A 85 15.12 -4.55 8.38
C ASP A 85 13.78 -5.28 8.53
N THR A 86 12.87 -4.71 9.31
CA THR A 86 11.54 -5.25 9.56
C THR A 86 10.48 -4.16 9.51
N TRP A 87 9.23 -4.55 9.27
CA TRP A 87 8.09 -3.64 9.31
C TRP A 87 7.94 -2.91 10.65
N ALA A 88 8.35 -3.54 11.74
CA ALA A 88 8.28 -2.99 13.08
C ALA A 88 9.45 -2.03 13.41
N ASN A 89 10.53 -2.08 12.63
CA ASN A 89 11.73 -1.28 12.89
C ASN A 89 11.96 -0.15 11.88
N LEU A 90 11.29 -0.16 10.74
CA LEU A 90 11.46 0.85 9.69
C LEU A 90 10.29 1.82 9.66
N VAL A 91 10.59 3.12 9.64
CA VAL A 91 9.60 4.20 9.59
C VAL A 91 9.98 5.29 8.60
N SER A 92 8.98 5.99 8.10
CA SER A 92 9.18 7.20 7.31
C SER A 92 9.61 8.36 8.20
N ALA A 93 10.69 9.05 7.85
CA ALA A 93 11.22 10.20 8.56
C ALA A 93 11.60 11.34 7.59
N CYS A 94 11.32 12.59 7.94
CA CYS A 94 11.89 13.72 7.22
C CYS A 94 13.40 13.82 7.54
N ASN A 95 14.18 14.43 6.64
CA ASN A 95 15.62 14.55 6.78
C ASN A 95 16.03 15.17 8.13
N ILE A 96 15.31 16.21 8.59
CA ILE A 96 15.61 16.90 9.86
C ILE A 96 15.47 15.92 11.04
N CYS A 97 14.38 15.18 11.12
CA CYS A 97 14.15 14.23 12.19
C CYS A 97 15.12 13.04 12.11
N ASN A 98 15.41 12.55 10.89
CA ASN A 98 16.35 11.47 10.68
C ASN A 98 17.76 11.85 11.15
N LEU A 99 18.25 13.02 10.75
CA LEU A 99 19.54 13.56 11.21
C LEU A 99 19.57 13.79 12.72
N LYS A 100 18.51 14.39 13.29
CA LYS A 100 18.39 14.62 14.74
C LYS A 100 18.42 13.33 15.54
N LYS A 101 17.77 12.29 15.07
CA LYS A 101 17.80 10.97 15.70
C LYS A 101 19.19 10.33 15.57
N GLY A 102 19.73 10.34 14.35
CA GLY A 102 21.01 9.73 14.06
C GLY A 102 21.06 8.28 14.55
N ASN A 103 22.20 7.89 15.11
CA ASN A 103 22.48 6.53 15.58
C ASN A 103 22.07 6.29 17.05
N LYS A 104 21.04 7.01 17.54
CA LYS A 104 20.56 6.92 18.91
C LYS A 104 19.29 6.08 19.00
N PHE A 105 19.09 5.39 20.12
CA PHE A 105 17.77 4.83 20.45
C PHE A 105 16.77 5.95 20.74
N LEU A 106 15.48 5.70 20.58
CA LEU A 106 14.45 6.70 20.87
C LEU A 106 14.48 7.19 22.32
N HIS A 107 14.74 6.30 23.29
CA HIS A 107 14.86 6.69 24.71
C HIS A 107 16.04 7.62 25.01
N GLN A 108 17.06 7.65 24.14
CA GLN A 108 18.20 8.57 24.23
C GLN A 108 17.91 9.92 23.56
N THR A 109 16.71 10.09 23.01
CA THR A 109 16.26 11.31 22.37
C THR A 109 14.96 11.78 23.03
N LYS A 110 14.57 13.03 22.80
CA LYS A 110 13.23 13.53 23.21
C LYS A 110 12.15 13.20 22.16
N MET A 111 12.48 12.34 21.17
CA MET A 111 11.58 12.01 20.05
C MET A 111 10.66 10.85 20.43
N LYS A 112 9.42 10.91 19.92
CA LYS A 112 8.44 9.84 20.08
C LYS A 112 7.88 9.47 18.70
N LEU A 113 7.46 8.21 18.55
CA LEU A 113 6.73 7.77 17.37
C LEU A 113 5.26 8.19 17.48
N LEU A 114 4.70 8.68 16.38
CA LEU A 114 3.27 8.95 16.28
C LEU A 114 2.42 7.68 16.36
N LYS A 115 2.93 6.60 15.74
CA LYS A 115 2.29 5.29 15.73
C LYS A 115 3.35 4.19 15.81
N LYS A 116 3.02 3.08 16.48
CA LYS A 116 3.82 1.86 16.42
C LYS A 116 3.75 1.29 15.01
N PRO A 117 4.89 1.12 14.31
CA PRO A 117 4.88 0.62 12.95
C PRO A 117 4.57 -0.88 12.92
N ASN A 118 3.61 -1.26 12.09
CA ASN A 118 3.22 -2.65 11.90
C ASN A 118 3.23 -2.99 10.40
N LYS A 119 3.29 -4.29 10.09
CA LYS A 119 3.08 -4.77 8.73
C LYS A 119 1.64 -4.45 8.30
N PRO A 120 1.42 -3.75 7.17
CA PRO A 120 0.07 -3.47 6.70
C PRO A 120 -0.64 -4.75 6.25
N SER A 121 -1.96 -4.82 6.42
CA SER A 121 -2.77 -5.87 5.80
C SER A 121 -2.76 -5.71 4.27
N TYR A 122 -3.01 -6.80 3.54
CA TYR A 122 -3.07 -6.76 2.07
C TYR A 122 -4.19 -5.83 1.57
N ILE A 123 -5.35 -5.87 2.21
CA ILE A 123 -6.49 -4.97 1.90
C ILE A 123 -6.08 -3.51 2.11
N TYR A 124 -5.52 -3.16 3.27
CA TYR A 124 -5.02 -1.82 3.53
C TYR A 124 -3.98 -1.35 2.49
N HIS A 125 -3.12 -2.27 2.04
CA HIS A 125 -2.16 -1.97 0.97
C HIS A 125 -2.89 -1.68 -0.35
N LEU A 126 -3.92 -2.45 -0.73
CA LEU A 126 -4.71 -2.22 -1.93
C LEU A 126 -5.49 -0.91 -1.87
N GLN A 127 -6.05 -0.54 -0.72
CA GLN A 127 -6.74 0.74 -0.53
C GLN A 127 -5.89 1.95 -0.92
N LYS A 128 -4.57 1.87 -0.79
CA LYS A 128 -3.63 2.94 -1.20
C LYS A 128 -3.47 3.10 -2.71
N TYR A 129 -4.05 2.24 -3.50
CA TYR A 129 -4.09 2.34 -4.96
C TYR A 129 -5.42 2.86 -5.50
N VAL A 130 -6.40 3.13 -4.63
CA VAL A 130 -7.65 3.76 -5.04
C VAL A 130 -7.39 5.21 -5.40
N THR A 131 -7.72 5.57 -6.63
CA THR A 131 -7.58 6.91 -7.21
C THR A 131 -8.95 7.47 -7.59
N ARG A 132 -8.99 8.66 -8.17
CA ARG A 132 -10.24 9.24 -8.72
C ARG A 132 -10.81 8.42 -9.86
N GLU A 133 -9.98 7.69 -10.61
CA GLU A 133 -10.39 6.92 -11.78
C GLU A 133 -11.02 5.55 -11.44
N ASN A 134 -10.71 5.00 -10.26
CA ASN A 134 -11.17 3.68 -9.83
C ASN A 134 -11.95 3.72 -8.50
N GLN A 135 -12.74 4.77 -8.31
CA GLN A 135 -13.60 4.94 -7.12
C GLN A 135 -14.55 3.76 -6.89
N SER A 136 -14.99 3.10 -7.97
CA SER A 136 -15.83 1.90 -7.92
C SER A 136 -15.20 0.72 -7.15
N TRP A 137 -13.89 0.77 -6.86
CA TRP A 137 -13.24 -0.26 -6.03
C TRP A 137 -13.49 -0.12 -4.55
N LYS A 138 -13.96 1.06 -4.09
CA LYS A 138 -14.13 1.35 -2.65
C LYS A 138 -14.99 0.33 -1.90
N PRO A 139 -16.21 -0.04 -2.37
CA PRO A 139 -17.04 -1.02 -1.68
C PRO A 139 -16.33 -2.36 -1.49
N TYR A 140 -15.60 -2.82 -2.52
CA TYR A 140 -14.89 -4.09 -2.51
C TYR A 140 -13.62 -4.08 -1.64
N LEU A 141 -13.16 -2.91 -1.25
CA LEU A 141 -12.01 -2.70 -0.36
C LEU A 141 -12.43 -2.22 1.04
N PHE A 142 -13.71 -2.28 1.37
CA PHE A 142 -14.26 -1.86 2.66
C PHE A 142 -13.92 -0.40 3.01
N MET A 143 -13.97 0.49 2.02
CA MET A 143 -13.65 1.92 2.18
C MET A 143 -14.89 2.80 2.38
N ASP A 144 -16.09 2.29 2.14
CA ASP A 144 -17.36 3.01 2.28
C ASP A 144 -17.94 2.90 3.69
N LYS A 145 -17.12 2.64 4.70
CA LYS A 145 -17.56 2.76 6.10
C LYS A 145 -17.55 4.24 6.48
N ASN A 146 -18.76 4.76 6.67
CA ASN A 146 -19.05 6.05 7.31
C ASN A 146 -18.20 6.30 8.57
#